data_1674142d655000227644a5ccec304a90
#
_entry.id   1674142d655000227644a5ccec304a90
#
_cell.length_a   1.000
_cell.length_b   1.000
_cell.length_c   1.000
_cell.angle_alpha   90.00
_cell.angle_beta   90.00
_cell.angle_gamma   90.00
#
_symmetry.space_group_name_H-M   'P 1'
#
loop_
_entity.id
_entity.type
_entity.pdbx_description
1 polymer ?
#
loop_
_entity_poly.entity_id
_entity_poly.type
_entity_poly.pdbx_seq_one_letter_code
_entity_poly.pdbx_strand_id
1 'polypeptide(L)'
;MQYNSTTRSLEISLRVFTDDLETALSMAHANRRFVINNQDHNNVYIEKYIRQHFVLTDAKEKTLPLTYLGKEAEADATWIYLEIPLSSKLQGHILTNSTLLDVFNDQVNMTNLKWGDNKKTFLFKKGQTRLTL
;
A
#
# COMPACT_ATOMS: atom_id res chain seq x y z
N MET A 1 -9.09 1.05 -1.16
CA MET A 1 -9.17 -0.22 -1.94
C MET A 1 -10.59 -0.39 -2.46
N GLN A 2 -10.70 -0.82 -3.68
CA GLN A 2 -11.99 -1.05 -4.33
C GLN A 2 -11.97 -2.34 -5.13
N TYR A 3 -12.96 -3.21 -4.91
CA TYR A 3 -13.09 -4.42 -5.71
C TYR A 3 -13.75 -4.13 -7.05
N ASN A 4 -13.14 -4.60 -8.13
CA ASN A 4 -13.68 -4.52 -9.48
C ASN A 4 -14.14 -5.92 -9.91
N SER A 5 -15.46 -6.13 -9.97
CA SER A 5 -16.05 -7.43 -10.30
C SER A 5 -15.84 -7.82 -11.76
N THR A 6 -15.65 -6.85 -12.65
CA THR A 6 -15.40 -7.10 -14.08
C THR A 6 -14.01 -7.74 -14.29
N THR A 7 -12.99 -7.20 -13.64
CA THR A 7 -11.61 -7.70 -13.73
C THR A 7 -11.29 -8.73 -12.66
N ARG A 8 -12.17 -8.94 -11.69
CA ARG A 8 -11.94 -9.79 -10.53
C ARG A 8 -10.65 -9.44 -9.80
N SER A 9 -10.48 -8.17 -9.53
CA SER A 9 -9.28 -7.68 -8.84
C SER A 9 -9.64 -6.61 -7.83
N LEU A 10 -8.79 -6.53 -6.80
CA LEU A 10 -8.82 -5.47 -5.81
C LEU A 10 -7.92 -4.36 -6.30
N GLU A 11 -8.47 -3.19 -6.57
CA GLU A 11 -7.75 -2.01 -7.02
C GLU A 11 -7.37 -1.18 -5.80
N ILE A 12 -6.10 -0.82 -5.69
CA ILE A 12 -5.55 -0.15 -4.52
C ILE A 12 -4.86 1.13 -4.95
N SER A 13 -5.21 2.23 -4.26
CA SER A 13 -4.52 3.51 -4.39
C SER A 13 -4.00 3.89 -3.01
N LEU A 14 -2.68 3.98 -2.87
CA LEU A 14 -2.04 4.43 -1.65
C LEU A 14 -1.61 5.87 -1.84
N ARG A 15 -1.98 6.73 -0.89
CA ARG A 15 -1.54 8.13 -0.87
C ARG A 15 -0.57 8.33 0.28
N VAL A 16 0.62 8.79 -0.02
CA VAL A 16 1.64 9.13 0.97
C VAL A 16 2.17 10.53 0.69
N PHE A 17 2.69 11.20 1.72
CA PHE A 17 3.44 12.42 1.49
C PHE A 17 4.75 12.07 0.78
N THR A 18 5.07 12.84 -0.26
CA THR A 18 6.23 12.56 -1.11
C THR A 18 7.54 12.60 -0.33
N ASP A 19 7.70 13.62 0.52
CA ASP A 19 8.92 13.77 1.32
C ASP A 19 9.08 12.65 2.35
N ASP A 20 7.98 12.14 2.92
CA ASP A 20 8.02 11.00 3.84
C ASP A 20 8.46 9.73 3.12
N LEU A 21 7.96 9.50 1.91
CA LEU A 21 8.38 8.36 1.10
C LEU A 21 9.85 8.46 0.72
N GLU A 22 10.31 9.65 0.33
CA GLU A 22 11.73 9.90 0.02
C GLU A 22 12.62 9.58 1.23
N THR A 23 12.20 9.99 2.42
CA THR A 23 12.92 9.71 3.67
C THR A 23 12.99 8.21 3.93
N ALA A 24 11.88 7.49 3.77
CA ALA A 24 11.84 6.05 3.99
C ALA A 24 12.77 5.30 3.01
N LEU A 25 12.76 5.68 1.74
CA LEU A 25 13.64 5.08 0.74
C LEU A 25 15.10 5.40 1.04
N SER A 26 15.40 6.64 1.44
CA SER A 26 16.75 7.06 1.81
C SER A 26 17.31 6.22 2.96
N MET A 27 16.51 6.03 4.02
CA MET A 27 16.93 5.25 5.18
C MET A 27 17.12 3.76 4.84
N ALA A 28 16.34 3.23 3.92
CA ALA A 28 16.47 1.84 3.48
C ALA A 28 17.69 1.61 2.57
N HIS A 29 18.30 2.68 2.03
CA HIS A 29 19.40 2.61 1.06
C HIS A 29 20.60 3.45 1.48
N ALA A 30 21.04 3.29 2.72
CA ALA A 30 22.28 3.90 3.26
C ALA A 30 22.31 5.43 3.12
N ASN A 31 21.18 6.08 3.36
CA ASN A 31 20.98 7.53 3.27
C ASN A 31 21.21 8.11 1.87
N ARG A 32 21.06 7.31 0.83
CA ARG A 32 21.04 7.78 -0.54
C ARG A 32 19.87 8.75 -0.74
N ARG A 33 20.09 9.85 -1.45
CA ARG A 33 19.03 10.82 -1.75
C ARG A 33 18.08 10.28 -2.81
N PHE A 34 16.77 10.36 -2.54
CA PHE A 34 15.71 10.05 -3.51
C PHE A 34 14.89 11.31 -3.76
N VAL A 35 14.63 11.58 -5.04
CA VAL A 35 13.73 12.64 -5.49
C VAL A 35 12.63 11.99 -6.28
N ILE A 36 11.38 12.08 -5.80
CA ILE A 36 10.22 11.44 -6.42
C ILE A 36 9.38 12.49 -7.12
N ASN A 37 9.14 12.27 -8.42
CA ASN A 37 8.27 13.10 -9.26
C ASN A 37 7.71 12.20 -10.38
N ASN A 38 7.13 12.79 -11.42
CA ASN A 38 6.54 12.00 -12.52
C ASN A 38 7.58 11.60 -13.59
N GLN A 39 8.83 12.03 -13.48
CA GLN A 39 9.90 11.73 -14.44
C GLN A 39 11.08 10.96 -13.86
N ASP A 40 11.07 10.63 -12.57
CA ASP A 40 12.16 9.89 -11.95
C ASP A 40 12.17 8.41 -12.38
N HIS A 41 13.22 7.69 -11.98
CA HIS A 41 13.39 6.27 -12.26
C HIS A 41 13.42 5.43 -10.97
N ASN A 42 12.62 5.81 -9.96
CA ASN A 42 12.64 5.19 -8.64
C ASN A 42 11.57 4.10 -8.46
N ASN A 43 10.80 3.75 -9.50
CA ASN A 43 9.70 2.78 -9.38
C ASN A 43 10.15 1.44 -8.81
N VAL A 44 11.33 0.95 -9.16
CA VAL A 44 11.84 -0.32 -8.66
C VAL A 44 12.05 -0.29 -7.13
N TYR A 45 12.49 0.84 -6.60
CA TYR A 45 12.70 1.02 -5.15
C TYR A 45 11.37 1.20 -4.42
N ILE A 46 10.44 1.94 -5.00
CA ILE A 46 9.11 2.15 -4.44
C ILE A 46 8.35 0.81 -4.40
N GLU A 47 8.37 0.05 -5.48
CA GLU A 47 7.72 -1.26 -5.55
C GLU A 47 8.27 -2.20 -4.48
N LYS A 48 9.59 -2.28 -4.34
CA LYS A 48 10.22 -3.13 -3.33
C LYS A 48 9.80 -2.72 -1.92
N TYR A 49 9.77 -1.42 -1.63
CA TYR A 49 9.35 -0.90 -0.34
C TYR A 49 7.91 -1.26 -0.04
N ILE A 50 7.01 -1.03 -1.00
CA ILE A 50 5.57 -1.31 -0.83
C ILE A 50 5.32 -2.80 -0.63
N ARG A 51 6.01 -3.68 -1.36
CA ARG A 51 5.87 -5.12 -1.19
C ARG A 51 6.24 -5.61 0.20
N GLN A 52 7.11 -4.90 0.90
CA GLN A 52 7.50 -5.23 2.28
C GLN A 52 6.50 -4.72 3.31
N HIS A 53 5.73 -3.69 3.00
CA HIS A 53 4.88 -2.98 3.96
C HIS A 53 3.39 -3.07 3.70
N PHE A 54 2.98 -3.55 2.54
CA PHE A 54 1.58 -3.72 2.17
C PHE A 54 1.38 -5.13 1.64
N VAL A 55 0.75 -5.98 2.45
CA VAL A 55 0.62 -7.41 2.15
C VAL A 55 -0.80 -7.87 2.46
N LEU A 56 -1.43 -8.54 1.50
CA LEU A 56 -2.72 -9.20 1.72
C LEU A 56 -2.50 -10.71 1.76
N THR A 57 -2.97 -11.35 2.82
CA THR A 57 -2.92 -12.80 2.96
C THR A 57 -4.34 -13.36 3.04
N ASP A 58 -4.53 -14.58 2.53
CA ASP A 58 -5.81 -15.25 2.63
C ASP A 58 -6.01 -15.88 4.02
N ALA A 59 -7.17 -16.52 4.24
CA ALA A 59 -7.49 -17.15 5.52
C ALA A 59 -6.53 -18.28 5.90
N LYS A 60 -5.75 -18.80 4.96
CA LYS A 60 -4.72 -19.82 5.18
C LYS A 60 -3.32 -19.23 5.30
N GLU A 61 -3.24 -17.92 5.50
CA GLU A 61 -1.99 -17.16 5.62
C GLU A 61 -1.11 -17.17 4.36
N LYS A 62 -1.68 -17.50 3.20
CA LYS A 62 -0.97 -17.43 1.93
C LYS A 62 -0.98 -15.99 1.41
N THR A 63 0.18 -15.46 1.07
CA THR A 63 0.32 -14.13 0.47
C THR A 63 -0.26 -14.12 -0.93
N LEU A 64 -1.14 -13.15 -1.21
CA LEU A 64 -1.70 -12.96 -2.54
C LEU A 64 -0.74 -12.15 -3.41
N PRO A 65 -0.64 -12.47 -4.71
CA PRO A 65 0.23 -11.72 -5.62
C PRO A 65 -0.25 -10.28 -5.79
N LEU A 66 0.69 -9.35 -5.76
CA LEU A 66 0.43 -7.92 -5.90
C LEU A 66 1.13 -7.42 -7.16
N THR A 67 0.40 -6.69 -8.00
CA THR A 67 0.94 -6.04 -9.18
C THR A 67 1.12 -4.56 -8.90
N TYR A 68 2.33 -4.05 -9.11
CA TYR A 68 2.64 -2.62 -9.04
C TYR A 68 2.33 -2.00 -10.39
N LEU A 69 1.36 -1.09 -10.45
CA LEU A 69 0.91 -0.47 -11.69
C LEU A 69 1.67 0.82 -12.02
N GLY A 70 2.13 1.53 -11.02
CA GLY A 70 2.83 2.79 -11.19
C GLY A 70 2.56 3.77 -10.07
N LYS A 71 2.99 5.00 -10.30
CA LYS A 71 2.78 6.09 -9.35
C LYS A 71 2.47 7.39 -10.06
N GLU A 72 1.92 8.34 -9.31
CA GLU A 72 1.64 9.69 -9.79
C GLU A 72 1.93 10.68 -8.67
N ALA A 73 2.80 11.62 -8.94
CA ALA A 73 3.08 12.71 -8.00
C ALA A 73 2.07 13.85 -8.25
N GLU A 74 1.43 14.30 -7.19
CA GLU A 74 0.43 15.37 -7.23
C GLU A 74 0.60 16.25 -5.99
N ALA A 75 0.97 17.52 -6.17
CA ALA A 75 1.27 18.45 -5.09
C ALA A 75 2.32 17.87 -4.14
N ASP A 76 2.01 17.76 -2.84
CA ASP A 76 2.91 17.23 -1.81
C ASP A 76 2.76 15.71 -1.60
N ALA A 77 1.91 15.06 -2.39
CA ALA A 77 1.59 13.64 -2.23
C ALA A 77 2.02 12.82 -3.44
N THR A 78 2.26 11.55 -3.19
CA THR A 78 2.47 10.54 -4.23
C THR A 78 1.40 9.48 -4.10
N TRP A 79 0.70 9.21 -5.19
CA TRP A 79 -0.25 8.13 -5.32
C TRP A 79 0.47 6.90 -5.88
N ILE A 80 0.28 5.76 -5.24
CA ILE A 80 0.86 4.49 -5.67
C ILE A 80 -0.30 3.56 -6.02
N TYR A 81 -0.28 3.02 -7.24
CA TYR A 81 -1.36 2.20 -7.76
C TYR A 81 -0.97 0.73 -7.80
N LEU A 82 -1.79 -0.10 -7.16
CA LEU A 82 -1.57 -1.54 -7.01
C LEU A 82 -2.82 -2.29 -7.41
N GLU A 83 -2.64 -3.56 -7.76
CA GLU A 83 -3.75 -4.46 -8.08
C GLU A 83 -3.46 -5.84 -7.53
N ILE A 84 -4.47 -6.46 -6.92
CA ILE A 84 -4.39 -7.83 -6.43
C ILE A 84 -5.52 -8.64 -7.06
N PRO A 85 -5.21 -9.64 -7.91
CA PRO A 85 -6.23 -10.56 -8.41
C PRO A 85 -6.91 -11.29 -7.25
N LEU A 86 -8.23 -11.33 -7.27
CA LEU A 86 -9.01 -11.90 -6.18
C LEU A 86 -10.26 -12.56 -6.73
N SER A 87 -10.33 -13.88 -6.63
CA SER A 87 -11.45 -14.68 -7.16
C SER A 87 -12.51 -15.00 -6.12
N SER A 88 -12.28 -14.66 -4.86
CA SER A 88 -13.16 -14.99 -3.75
C SER A 88 -13.42 -13.77 -2.87
N LYS A 89 -14.33 -13.93 -1.90
CA LYS A 89 -14.65 -12.86 -0.95
C LYS A 89 -13.45 -12.53 -0.06
N LEU A 90 -13.34 -11.27 0.36
CA LEU A 90 -12.27 -10.81 1.25
C LEU A 90 -12.42 -11.31 2.70
N GLN A 91 -13.57 -11.84 3.06
CA GLN A 91 -13.81 -12.25 4.43
C GLN A 91 -12.74 -13.24 4.91
N GLY A 92 -12.16 -12.98 6.07
CA GLY A 92 -11.09 -13.81 6.63
C GLY A 92 -9.70 -13.49 6.10
N HIS A 93 -9.58 -12.64 5.09
CA HIS A 93 -8.27 -12.17 4.64
C HIS A 93 -7.68 -11.19 5.65
N ILE A 94 -6.36 -11.17 5.73
CA ILE A 94 -5.62 -10.28 6.63
C ILE A 94 -4.83 -9.29 5.79
N LEU A 95 -5.06 -8.00 6.06
CA LEU A 95 -4.27 -6.93 5.45
C LEU A 95 -3.21 -6.47 6.45
N THR A 96 -1.96 -6.46 5.99
CA THR A 96 -0.85 -5.85 6.72
C THR A 96 -0.50 -4.55 6.00
N ASN A 97 -0.52 -3.44 6.74
CA ASN A 97 -0.14 -2.14 6.21
C ASN A 97 0.73 -1.42 7.23
N SER A 98 2.04 -1.55 7.08
CA SER A 98 3.05 -0.90 7.91
C SER A 98 3.79 0.22 7.18
N THR A 99 3.22 0.72 6.09
CA THR A 99 3.81 1.77 5.26
C THR A 99 4.19 2.97 6.11
N LEU A 100 5.46 3.39 6.03
CA LEU A 100 6.06 4.51 6.75
C LEU A 100 6.14 4.33 8.28
N LEU A 101 5.62 3.26 8.84
CA LEU A 101 5.69 2.98 10.28
C LEU A 101 7.08 2.57 10.74
N ASP A 102 7.94 2.13 9.83
CA ASP A 102 9.35 1.84 10.11
C ASP A 102 10.17 3.11 10.31
N VAL A 103 9.67 4.26 9.88
CA VAL A 103 10.36 5.56 9.93
C VAL A 103 9.68 6.53 10.90
N PHE A 104 8.35 6.55 10.91
CA PHE A 104 7.55 7.50 11.69
C PHE A 104 6.68 6.79 12.70
N ASN A 105 6.95 6.98 14.00
CA ASN A 105 6.21 6.33 15.09
C ASN A 105 4.77 6.82 15.21
N ASP A 106 4.48 8.02 14.73
CA ASP A 106 3.15 8.64 14.80
C ASP A 106 2.34 8.46 13.51
N GLN A 107 2.86 7.71 12.55
CA GLN A 107 2.16 7.43 11.29
C GLN A 107 0.87 6.66 11.54
N VAL A 108 -0.20 7.10 10.87
CA VAL A 108 -1.47 6.38 10.81
C VAL A 108 -1.83 6.18 9.35
N ASN A 109 -2.06 4.93 8.97
CA ASN A 109 -2.50 4.58 7.62
C ASN A 109 -3.99 4.25 7.65
N MET A 110 -4.78 5.02 6.93
CA MET A 110 -6.20 4.77 6.81
C MET A 110 -6.46 4.02 5.50
N THR A 111 -7.14 2.90 5.59
CA THR A 111 -7.53 2.12 4.42
C THR A 111 -9.05 2.07 4.33
N ASN A 112 -9.58 2.60 3.24
CA ASN A 112 -11.00 2.52 2.92
C ASN A 112 -11.22 1.37 1.95
N LEU A 113 -12.06 0.42 2.33
CA LEU A 113 -12.41 -0.72 1.50
C LEU A 113 -13.83 -0.54 0.97
N LYS A 114 -13.99 -0.59 -0.35
CA LYS A 114 -15.28 -0.58 -1.02
C LYS A 114 -15.47 -1.89 -1.76
N TRP A 115 -16.56 -2.58 -1.44
CA TRP A 115 -16.96 -3.82 -2.10
C TRP A 115 -18.45 -3.76 -2.39
N GLY A 116 -18.81 -3.52 -3.66
CA GLY A 116 -20.18 -3.23 -4.02
C GLY A 116 -20.67 -1.98 -3.30
N ASP A 117 -21.77 -2.10 -2.56
CA ASP A 117 -22.32 -1.00 -1.75
C ASP A 117 -21.76 -0.97 -0.33
N ASN A 118 -20.95 -1.94 0.04
CA ASN A 118 -20.36 -2.03 1.38
C ASN A 118 -19.07 -1.21 1.46
N LYS A 119 -18.93 -0.45 2.55
CA LYS A 119 -17.73 0.34 2.82
C LYS A 119 -17.26 0.07 4.24
N LYS A 120 -15.96 -0.12 4.41
CA LYS A 120 -15.31 -0.28 5.71
C LYS A 120 -14.03 0.55 5.73
N THR A 121 -13.68 1.07 6.91
CA THR A 121 -12.44 1.81 7.12
C THR A 121 -11.61 1.09 8.16
N PHE A 122 -10.33 0.91 7.86
CA PHE A 122 -9.35 0.28 8.73
C PHE A 122 -8.25 1.27 9.04
N LEU A 123 -7.83 1.33 10.31
CA LEU A 123 -6.71 2.17 10.74
C LEU A 123 -5.54 1.28 11.14
N PHE A 124 -4.39 1.58 10.58
CA PHE A 124 -3.13 0.90 10.85
C PHE A 124 -2.18 1.90 11.51
N LYS A 125 -1.56 1.49 12.59
CA LYS A 125 -0.65 2.33 13.37
C LYS A 125 0.34 1.44 14.11
N LYS A 126 1.28 2.04 14.82
CA LYS A 126 2.24 1.31 15.64
C LYS A 126 1.49 0.36 16.60
N GLY A 127 1.85 -0.91 16.58
CA GLY A 127 1.19 -1.94 17.37
C GLY A 127 -0.09 -2.50 16.75
N GLN A 128 -0.55 -1.97 15.64
CA GLN A 128 -1.75 -2.44 14.94
C GLN A 128 -1.53 -2.35 13.42
N THR A 129 -0.68 -3.24 12.91
CA THR A 129 -0.31 -3.26 11.48
C THR A 129 -1.01 -4.35 10.70
N ARG A 130 -1.74 -5.25 11.35
CA ARG A 130 -2.45 -6.36 10.73
C ARG A 130 -3.90 -6.37 11.20
N LEU A 131 -4.83 -6.37 10.25
CA LEU A 131 -6.26 -6.41 10.56
C LEU A 131 -6.96 -7.42 9.65
N THR A 132 -7.94 -8.13 10.22
CA THR A 132 -8.80 -9.05 9.46
C THR A 132 -9.87 -8.24 8.75
N LEU A 133 -10.02 -8.48 7.45
CA LEU A 133 -11.01 -7.80 6.61
C LEU A 133 -12.40 -8.41 6.70
#